data_20ffe61b60be10bf40daf41b21608f86
#
_entry.id   20ffe61b60be10bf40daf41b21608f86
#
_cell.length_a   1.000
_cell.length_b   1.000
_cell.length_c   1.000
_cell.angle_alpha   90.00
_cell.angle_beta   90.00
_cell.angle_gamma   90.00
#
_symmetry.space_group_name_H-M   'P 1'
#
loop_
_entity.id
_entity.type
_entity.pdbx_description
1 polymer ?
#
loop_
_entity_poly.entity_id
_entity_poly.type
_entity_poly.pdbx_seq_one_letter_code
_entity_poly.pdbx_strand_id
1 'polypeptide(L)'
;LESKGLVTSRSVIQNNRPNKRVYTVTETGRKAFTDWLSKAEPTLENPHNSLLMRVFFGADDTEAVLVMLKQCLEQCERALEDNCSDIRKNIEEYARVMPDGVEKSKYWLMTLDFSAVNARATAEWAKRCIVQIEKEQ
;
A
#
# COMPACT_ATOMS: atom_id res chain seq x y z
N LEU A 1 6.38 11.79 17.87
CA LEU A 1 7.77 11.79 17.36
C LEU A 1 8.51 13.04 17.81
N GLU A 2 7.93 14.23 17.68
CA GLU A 2 8.54 15.50 18.08
C GLU A 2 8.74 15.58 19.60
N SER A 3 7.76 15.16 20.40
CA SER A 3 7.86 15.08 21.87
C SER A 3 8.95 14.12 22.37
N LYS A 4 9.37 13.18 21.53
CA LYS A 4 10.49 12.26 21.80
C LYS A 4 11.82 12.74 21.22
N GLY A 5 11.87 13.94 20.62
CA GLY A 5 13.06 14.50 20.02
C GLY A 5 13.55 13.77 18.75
N LEU A 6 12.72 12.93 18.14
CA LEU A 6 13.09 12.15 16.96
C LEU A 6 12.99 12.96 15.65
N VAL A 7 12.14 13.99 15.66
CA VAL A 7 11.99 14.94 14.55
C VAL A 7 11.87 16.36 15.12
N THR A 8 12.29 17.34 14.32
CA THR A 8 11.94 18.74 14.51
C THR A 8 10.96 19.19 13.42
N SER A 9 10.15 20.20 13.68
CA SER A 9 9.27 20.74 12.67
C SER A 9 9.37 22.25 12.58
N ARG A 10 9.10 22.77 11.37
CA ARG A 10 8.93 24.20 11.11
C ARG A 10 7.68 24.44 10.28
N SER A 11 6.95 25.50 10.58
CA SER A 11 5.87 25.99 9.73
C SER A 11 6.42 26.81 8.56
N VAL A 12 5.94 26.53 7.36
CA VAL A 12 6.24 27.32 6.17
C VAL A 12 4.97 28.00 5.71
N ILE A 13 4.99 29.33 5.73
CA ILE A 13 3.87 30.14 5.24
C ILE A 13 3.86 30.05 3.71
N GLN A 14 2.69 29.78 3.14
CA GLN A 14 2.50 29.72 1.70
C GLN A 14 1.49 30.80 1.28
N ASN A 15 1.82 31.57 0.24
CA ASN A 15 0.87 32.50 -0.36
C ASN A 15 -0.14 31.71 -1.20
N ASN A 16 -1.43 31.94 -0.96
CA ASN A 16 -2.56 31.29 -1.66
C ASN A 16 -2.74 29.78 -1.43
N ARG A 17 -2.09 29.19 -0.41
CA ARG A 17 -2.29 27.80 0.02
C ARG A 17 -2.23 27.71 1.54
N PRO A 18 -2.82 26.66 2.15
CA PRO A 18 -2.66 26.44 3.59
C PRO A 18 -1.17 26.31 3.96
N ASN A 19 -0.82 26.84 5.12
CA ASN A 19 0.54 26.69 5.66
C ASN A 19 0.90 25.21 5.78
N LYS A 20 2.12 24.85 5.41
CA LYS A 20 2.62 23.49 5.56
C LYS A 20 3.61 23.37 6.71
N ARG A 21 3.57 22.23 7.40
CA ARG A 21 4.55 21.87 8.42
C ARG A 21 5.59 20.94 7.79
N VAL A 22 6.85 21.35 7.84
CA VAL A 22 7.97 20.55 7.33
C VAL A 22 8.68 19.91 8.51
N TYR A 23 8.84 18.61 8.46
CA TYR A 23 9.53 17.82 9.48
C TYR A 23 10.93 17.46 9.03
N THR A 24 11.88 17.54 9.95
CA THR A 24 13.27 17.12 9.73
C THR A 24 13.63 16.10 10.78
N VAL A 25 14.16 14.95 10.37
CA VAL A 25 14.62 13.90 11.27
C VAL A 25 15.89 14.36 11.98
N THR A 26 15.95 14.16 13.30
CA THR A 26 17.14 14.43 14.12
C THR A 26 18.14 13.28 14.05
N GLU A 27 19.36 13.48 14.61
CA GLU A 27 20.33 12.39 14.73
C GLU A 27 19.80 11.25 15.62
N THR A 28 19.15 11.60 16.74
CA THR A 28 18.45 10.63 17.59
C THR A 28 17.37 9.87 16.84
N GLY A 29 16.63 10.58 15.97
CA GLY A 29 15.62 9.97 15.10
C GLY A 29 16.21 9.00 14.08
N ARG A 30 17.34 9.34 13.47
CA ARG A 30 18.07 8.45 12.53
C ARG A 30 18.51 7.17 13.24
N LYS A 31 19.12 7.31 14.42
CA LYS A 31 19.56 6.16 15.20
C LYS A 31 18.39 5.26 15.59
N ALA A 32 17.30 5.84 16.09
CA ALA A 32 16.10 5.07 16.45
C ALA A 32 15.50 4.33 15.23
N PHE A 33 15.53 4.94 14.06
CA PHE A 33 15.07 4.32 12.81
C PHE A 33 15.97 3.15 12.39
N THR A 34 17.29 3.33 12.44
CA THR A 34 18.24 2.25 12.12
C THR A 34 18.11 1.08 13.10
N ASP A 35 17.97 1.36 14.39
CA ASP A 35 17.75 0.35 15.42
C ASP A 35 16.43 -0.41 15.22
N TRP A 36 15.38 0.29 14.78
CA TRP A 36 14.10 -0.35 14.43
C TRP A 36 14.24 -1.27 13.22
N LEU A 37 14.89 -0.81 12.15
CA LEU A 37 15.12 -1.63 10.94
C LEU A 37 15.92 -2.90 11.24
N SER A 38 16.96 -2.80 12.07
CA SER A 38 17.84 -3.94 12.39
C SER A 38 17.18 -4.99 13.29
N LYS A 39 16.12 -4.61 14.02
CA LYS A 39 15.38 -5.49 14.94
C LYS A 39 14.07 -6.02 14.36
N ALA A 40 13.77 -5.68 13.11
CA ALA A 40 12.55 -6.13 12.47
C ALA A 40 12.55 -7.66 12.31
N GLU A 41 11.63 -8.32 12.99
CA GLU A 41 11.29 -9.71 12.72
C GLU A 41 10.21 -9.72 11.63
N PRO A 42 10.40 -10.49 10.53
CA PRO A 42 9.40 -10.58 9.50
C PRO A 42 8.17 -11.32 10.04
N THR A 43 7.16 -10.59 10.44
CA THR A 43 5.85 -11.14 10.76
C THR A 43 4.95 -11.03 9.54
N LEU A 44 4.44 -12.16 9.07
CA LEU A 44 3.31 -12.16 8.16
C LEU A 44 2.09 -11.74 8.99
N GLU A 45 1.78 -10.46 8.97
CA GLU A 45 0.55 -9.97 9.57
C GLU A 45 -0.62 -10.65 8.85
N ASN A 46 -1.49 -11.27 9.63
CA ASN A 46 -2.75 -11.82 9.13
C ASN A 46 -3.84 -10.75 9.38
N PRO A 47 -4.01 -9.77 8.47
CA PRO A 47 -4.97 -8.72 8.69
C PRO A 47 -6.36 -9.32 8.75
N HIS A 48 -7.20 -8.85 9.67
CA HIS A 48 -8.63 -9.13 9.66
C HIS A 48 -9.21 -8.66 8.32
N ASN A 49 -9.34 -9.58 7.38
CA ASN A 49 -9.83 -9.28 6.04
C ASN A 49 -11.34 -9.38 6.03
N SER A 50 -12.03 -8.24 6.04
CA SER A 50 -13.50 -8.17 6.03
C SER A 50 -14.10 -8.83 4.77
N LEU A 51 -13.38 -8.85 3.66
CA LEU A 51 -13.78 -9.55 2.43
C LEU A 51 -13.86 -11.06 2.69
N LEU A 52 -12.81 -11.65 3.28
CA LEU A 52 -12.79 -13.09 3.56
C LEU A 52 -13.86 -13.48 4.59
N MET A 53 -14.12 -12.64 5.60
CA MET A 53 -15.21 -12.86 6.55
C MET A 53 -16.57 -12.90 5.87
N ARG A 54 -16.84 -11.99 4.92
CA ARG A 54 -18.09 -11.98 4.17
C ARG A 54 -18.22 -13.19 3.24
N VAL A 55 -17.13 -13.61 2.59
CA VAL A 55 -17.13 -14.84 1.78
C VAL A 55 -17.38 -16.07 2.66
N PHE A 56 -16.80 -16.13 3.84
CA PHE A 56 -16.99 -17.28 4.77
C PHE A 56 -18.47 -17.48 5.16
N PHE A 57 -19.22 -16.39 5.35
CA PHE A 57 -20.66 -16.43 5.66
C PHE A 57 -21.54 -16.27 4.42
N GLY A 58 -21.00 -16.41 3.22
CA GLY A 58 -21.66 -16.07 1.96
C GLY A 58 -22.84 -16.95 1.56
N ALA A 59 -23.02 -18.09 2.21
CA ALA A 59 -24.18 -18.97 1.96
C ALA A 59 -25.53 -18.32 2.28
N ASP A 60 -25.53 -17.32 3.19
CA ASP A 60 -26.75 -16.62 3.59
C ASP A 60 -27.21 -15.57 2.55
N ASP A 61 -26.29 -15.07 1.72
CA ASP A 61 -26.59 -14.10 0.64
C ASP A 61 -25.53 -14.20 -0.49
N THR A 62 -25.72 -15.19 -1.33
CA THR A 62 -24.82 -15.48 -2.46
C THR A 62 -24.74 -14.33 -3.47
N GLU A 63 -25.84 -13.61 -3.70
CA GLU A 63 -25.86 -12.47 -4.63
C GLU A 63 -25.00 -11.33 -4.12
N ALA A 64 -25.10 -10.99 -2.83
CA ALA A 64 -24.25 -9.96 -2.23
C ALA A 64 -22.77 -10.32 -2.30
N VAL A 65 -22.42 -11.60 -2.13
CA VAL A 65 -21.04 -12.09 -2.27
C VAL A 65 -20.55 -11.96 -3.71
N LEU A 66 -21.37 -12.30 -4.70
CA LEU A 66 -21.02 -12.12 -6.12
C LEU A 66 -20.75 -10.66 -6.47
N VAL A 67 -21.63 -9.76 -6.06
CA VAL A 67 -21.45 -8.31 -6.28
C VAL A 67 -20.12 -7.84 -5.66
N MET A 68 -19.85 -8.23 -4.43
CA MET A 68 -18.63 -7.87 -3.72
C MET A 68 -17.38 -8.43 -4.40
N LEU A 69 -17.39 -9.68 -4.86
CA LEU A 69 -16.26 -10.29 -5.57
C LEU A 69 -16.00 -9.61 -6.91
N LYS A 70 -17.04 -9.24 -7.67
CA LYS A 70 -16.93 -8.49 -8.93
C LYS A 70 -16.34 -7.09 -8.68
N GLN A 71 -16.76 -6.39 -7.63
CA GLN A 71 -16.16 -5.11 -7.24
C GLN A 71 -14.69 -5.24 -6.80
N CYS A 72 -14.37 -6.29 -6.05
CA CYS A 72 -12.99 -6.58 -5.66
C CYS A 72 -12.09 -6.81 -6.88
N LEU A 73 -12.57 -7.60 -7.84
CA LEU A 73 -11.86 -7.86 -9.09
C LEU A 73 -11.60 -6.58 -9.87
N GLU A 74 -12.61 -5.74 -10.05
CA GLU A 74 -12.49 -4.46 -10.75
C GLU A 74 -11.48 -3.52 -10.07
N GLN A 75 -11.48 -3.46 -8.73
CA GLN A 75 -10.50 -2.66 -7.98
C GLN A 75 -9.07 -3.17 -8.18
N CYS A 76 -8.86 -4.49 -8.19
CA CYS A 76 -7.56 -5.10 -8.45
C CYS A 76 -7.08 -4.81 -9.87
N GLU A 77 -7.94 -4.93 -10.88
CA GLU A 77 -7.61 -4.65 -12.28
C GLU A 77 -7.24 -3.19 -12.48
N ARG A 78 -8.03 -2.25 -11.96
CA ARG A 78 -7.68 -0.81 -11.96
C ARG A 78 -6.34 -0.54 -11.28
N ALA A 79 -6.09 -1.15 -10.12
CA ALA A 79 -4.83 -0.98 -9.41
C ALA A 79 -3.63 -1.47 -10.24
N LEU A 80 -3.80 -2.48 -11.08
CA LEU A 80 -2.76 -2.98 -11.96
C LEU A 80 -2.54 -2.11 -13.20
N GLU A 81 -3.60 -1.57 -13.79
CA GLU A 81 -3.55 -0.74 -15.01
C GLU A 81 -3.06 0.68 -14.70
N ASP A 82 -3.71 1.37 -13.76
CA ASP A 82 -3.48 2.81 -13.53
C ASP A 82 -2.28 3.09 -12.63
N ASN A 83 -2.08 2.28 -11.58
CA ASN A 83 -1.14 2.63 -10.53
C ASN A 83 0.29 2.12 -10.76
N CYS A 84 0.48 0.97 -11.42
CA CYS A 84 1.82 0.40 -11.52
C CYS A 84 2.73 1.18 -12.47
N SER A 85 2.25 1.69 -13.61
CA SER A 85 3.05 2.45 -14.57
C SER A 85 3.32 3.86 -14.07
N ASP A 86 2.30 4.56 -13.58
CA ASP A 86 2.40 5.95 -13.16
C ASP A 86 3.15 6.10 -11.83
N ILE A 87 2.92 5.20 -10.86
CA ILE A 87 3.67 5.18 -9.61
C ILE A 87 5.14 4.86 -9.88
N ARG A 88 5.44 3.89 -10.74
CA ARG A 88 6.82 3.55 -11.14
C ARG A 88 7.53 4.77 -11.74
N LYS A 89 6.90 5.45 -12.69
CA LYS A 89 7.42 6.66 -13.32
C LYS A 89 7.68 7.76 -12.30
N ASN A 90 6.72 8.01 -11.39
CA ASN A 90 6.88 8.98 -10.32
C ASN A 90 8.04 8.62 -9.37
N ILE A 91 8.23 7.35 -9.03
CA ILE A 91 9.37 6.87 -8.23
C ILE A 91 10.68 7.17 -8.96
N GLU A 92 10.77 6.87 -10.25
CA GLU A 92 11.97 7.08 -11.05
C GLU A 92 12.30 8.58 -11.20
N GLU A 93 11.30 9.42 -11.44
CA GLU A 93 11.46 10.89 -11.51
C GLU A 93 11.93 11.46 -10.17
N TYR A 94 11.32 11.02 -9.07
CA TYR A 94 11.69 11.44 -7.73
C TYR A 94 13.11 10.99 -7.35
N ALA A 95 13.49 9.78 -7.75
CA ALA A 95 14.83 9.25 -7.52
C ALA A 95 15.93 10.08 -8.18
N ARG A 96 15.64 10.72 -9.33
CA ARG A 96 16.63 11.56 -10.05
C ARG A 96 16.97 12.86 -9.31
N VAL A 97 16.05 13.39 -8.50
CA VAL A 97 16.21 14.65 -7.79
C VAL A 97 16.59 14.50 -6.32
N MET A 98 16.54 13.29 -5.80
CA MET A 98 16.85 12.98 -4.40
C MET A 98 18.32 12.56 -4.23
N PRO A 99 19.02 13.01 -3.17
CA PRO A 99 20.31 12.43 -2.78
C PRO A 99 20.16 10.92 -2.53
N ASP A 100 21.02 10.12 -3.13
CA ASP A 100 21.00 8.65 -3.10
C ASP A 100 19.69 8.04 -3.61
N GLY A 101 18.91 8.79 -4.39
CA GLY A 101 17.57 8.40 -4.83
C GLY A 101 17.59 7.15 -5.70
N VAL A 102 18.58 7.01 -6.59
CA VAL A 102 18.74 5.83 -7.44
C VAL A 102 18.94 4.55 -6.61
N GLU A 103 19.74 4.64 -5.54
CA GLU A 103 19.95 3.49 -4.65
C GLU A 103 18.73 3.19 -3.79
N LYS A 104 18.02 4.21 -3.33
CA LYS A 104 16.80 4.07 -2.53
C LYS A 104 15.61 3.58 -3.35
N SER A 105 15.53 3.97 -4.63
CA SER A 105 14.40 3.63 -5.51
C SER A 105 14.20 2.14 -5.70
N LYS A 106 15.26 1.34 -5.65
CA LYS A 106 15.15 -0.13 -5.72
C LYS A 106 14.24 -0.71 -4.62
N TYR A 107 14.32 -0.15 -3.40
CA TYR A 107 13.47 -0.60 -2.29
C TYR A 107 12.02 -0.11 -2.45
N TRP A 108 11.82 1.11 -2.96
CA TRP A 108 10.48 1.62 -3.25
C TRP A 108 9.79 0.80 -4.35
N LEU A 109 10.57 0.41 -5.39
CA LEU A 109 10.06 -0.48 -6.44
C LEU A 109 9.73 -1.88 -5.94
N MET A 110 10.45 -2.41 -4.96
CA MET A 110 10.11 -3.70 -4.31
C MET A 110 8.75 -3.62 -3.60
N THR A 111 8.41 -2.51 -2.94
CA THR A 111 7.08 -2.35 -2.32
C THR A 111 5.96 -2.23 -3.35
N LEU A 112 6.23 -1.58 -4.48
CA LEU A 112 5.30 -1.49 -5.60
C LEU A 112 5.07 -2.87 -6.23
N ASP A 113 6.14 -3.65 -6.43
CA ASP A 113 6.05 -5.01 -6.97
C ASP A 113 5.23 -5.93 -6.06
N PHE A 114 5.46 -5.87 -4.74
CA PHE A 114 4.65 -6.60 -3.76
C PHE A 114 3.15 -6.26 -3.88
N SER A 115 2.81 -4.99 -4.04
CA SER A 115 1.42 -4.55 -4.22
C SER A 115 0.81 -5.11 -5.51
N ALA A 116 1.58 -5.14 -6.61
CA ALA A 116 1.15 -5.70 -7.88
C ALA A 116 0.94 -7.22 -7.81
N VAL A 117 1.83 -7.94 -7.13
CA VAL A 117 1.70 -9.40 -6.91
C VAL A 117 0.42 -9.71 -6.12
N ASN A 118 0.18 -8.97 -5.04
CA ASN A 118 -1.03 -9.15 -4.22
C ASN A 118 -2.31 -8.85 -5.01
N ALA A 119 -2.32 -7.77 -5.80
CA ALA A 119 -3.48 -7.43 -6.63
C ALA A 119 -3.77 -8.52 -7.68
N ARG A 120 -2.75 -9.06 -8.36
CA ARG A 120 -2.91 -10.18 -9.31
C ARG A 120 -3.47 -11.42 -8.62
N ALA A 121 -2.86 -11.83 -7.51
CA ALA A 121 -3.30 -13.01 -6.76
C ALA A 121 -4.75 -12.89 -6.28
N THR A 122 -5.14 -11.70 -5.79
CA THR A 122 -6.50 -11.41 -5.35
C THR A 122 -7.49 -11.42 -6.52
N ALA A 123 -7.11 -10.82 -7.66
CA ALA A 123 -7.94 -10.84 -8.88
C ALA A 123 -8.19 -12.25 -9.39
N GLU A 124 -7.14 -13.08 -9.46
CA GLU A 124 -7.27 -14.48 -9.88
C GLU A 124 -8.12 -15.30 -8.91
N TRP A 125 -7.97 -15.08 -7.62
CA TRP A 125 -8.80 -15.71 -6.62
C TRP A 125 -10.28 -15.31 -6.77
N ALA A 126 -10.57 -14.00 -6.89
CA ALA A 126 -11.92 -13.50 -7.08
C ALA A 126 -12.59 -14.08 -8.34
N LYS A 127 -11.85 -14.12 -9.48
CA LYS A 127 -12.34 -14.76 -10.73
C LYS A 127 -12.72 -16.21 -10.51
N ARG A 128 -11.91 -17.00 -9.82
CA ARG A 128 -12.23 -18.41 -9.52
C ARG A 128 -13.48 -18.56 -8.65
N CYS A 129 -13.60 -17.71 -7.61
CA CYS A 129 -14.78 -17.74 -6.75
C CYS A 129 -16.07 -17.38 -7.50
N ILE A 130 -16.03 -16.33 -8.34
CA ILE A 130 -17.17 -15.92 -9.19
C ILE A 130 -17.60 -17.08 -10.09
N VAL A 131 -16.65 -17.69 -10.82
CA VAL A 131 -16.96 -18.83 -11.72
C VAL A 131 -17.54 -20.03 -10.96
N GLN A 132 -17.05 -20.29 -9.76
CA GLN A 132 -17.58 -21.39 -8.94
C GLN A 132 -19.03 -21.13 -8.53
N ILE A 133 -19.33 -19.94 -8.01
CA ILE A 133 -20.69 -19.59 -7.57
C ILE A 133 -21.67 -19.57 -8.74
N GLU A 134 -21.27 -19.00 -9.90
CA GLU A 134 -22.13 -18.90 -11.09
C GLU A 134 -22.44 -20.29 -11.74
N LYS A 135 -21.61 -21.30 -11.50
CA LYS A 135 -21.88 -22.68 -11.97
C LYS A 135 -22.86 -23.46 -11.09
N GLU A 136 -23.02 -23.05 -9.85
CA GLU A 136 -23.87 -23.71 -8.87
C GLU A 136 -25.30 -23.11 -8.81
N GLN A 137 -25.54 -22.01 -9.58
CA GLN A 137 -26.86 -21.39 -9.79
C GLN A 137 -27.55 -21.95 -11.02
#